data_7fd2967176bb6b452f82c8aaf134f24e
#
_entry.id   7fd2967176bb6b452f82c8aaf134f24e
#
_cell.length_a   1.000
_cell.length_b   1.000
_cell.length_c   1.000
_cell.angle_alpha   90.00
_cell.angle_beta   90.00
_cell.angle_gamma   90.00
#
_symmetry.space_group_name_H-M   'P 1'
#
loop_
_entity.id
_entity.type
_entity.pdbx_description
1 polymer ?
#
loop_
_entity_poly.entity_id
_entity_poly.type
_entity_poly.pdbx_seq_one_letter_code
_entity_poly.pdbx_strand_id
1 'polypeptide(L)'
;MTFKFNSREAVLVLVTFLWGGTFLGVQTALQWAPPFALVGVRFGISALLLGTVLVLRGELTQLNRQELLAGGVIGVWVYLGFGLQTAGLQHIESSKSAFLTALYVPLVPLVLWAWKRHWPTRMAWLAIAMAVLGTYALTGAQSLLQGWNVGDLLTVACALAFALEIVTLGHFSKGCHPVRLAWVLTLTVSALAWPTSWALGEGSVQWEWTFVWLITGLASITAFVQFAMSWAQ
;
A
#
# COMPACT_ATOMS: atom_id res chain seq x y z
N MET A 1 -28.74 9.13 -16.66
CA MET A 1 -27.99 9.21 -15.40
C MET A 1 -26.69 9.95 -15.69
N THR A 2 -26.60 11.23 -15.33
CA THR A 2 -25.35 11.99 -15.42
C THR A 2 -24.47 11.62 -14.23
N PHE A 3 -23.43 10.83 -14.45
CA PHE A 3 -22.39 10.60 -13.46
C PHE A 3 -21.68 11.93 -13.17
N LYS A 4 -22.08 12.62 -12.11
CA LYS A 4 -21.28 13.73 -11.58
C LYS A 4 -20.13 13.12 -10.76
N PHE A 5 -18.95 13.04 -11.36
CA PHE A 5 -17.74 12.70 -10.62
C PHE A 5 -17.55 13.71 -9.48
N ASN A 6 -17.54 13.21 -8.25
CA ASN A 6 -17.18 14.02 -7.09
C ASN A 6 -15.64 14.22 -7.09
N SER A 7 -15.18 15.36 -6.61
CA SER A 7 -13.72 15.65 -6.50
C SER A 7 -12.94 14.55 -5.77
N ARG A 8 -13.54 13.91 -4.77
CA ARG A 8 -12.93 12.79 -4.04
C ARG A 8 -12.74 11.56 -4.94
N GLU A 9 -13.74 11.23 -5.76
CA GLU A 9 -13.66 10.09 -6.71
C GLU A 9 -12.60 10.35 -7.77
N ALA A 10 -12.50 11.57 -8.30
CA ALA A 10 -11.46 11.94 -9.26
C ALA A 10 -10.05 11.81 -8.68
N VAL A 11 -9.85 12.20 -7.42
CA VAL A 11 -8.57 12.04 -6.70
C VAL A 11 -8.24 10.56 -6.51
N LEU A 12 -9.21 9.72 -6.14
CA LEU A 12 -8.99 8.28 -5.99
C LEU A 12 -8.63 7.59 -7.31
N VAL A 13 -9.23 8.02 -8.44
CA VAL A 13 -8.84 7.55 -9.78
C VAL A 13 -7.39 7.93 -10.09
N LEU A 14 -7.01 9.20 -9.86
CA LEU A 14 -5.63 9.64 -10.02
C LEU A 14 -4.65 8.83 -9.16
N VAL A 15 -5.00 8.60 -7.89
CA VAL A 15 -4.23 7.75 -6.97
C VAL A 15 -4.01 6.35 -7.53
N THR A 16 -5.04 5.76 -8.14
CA THR A 16 -4.94 4.41 -8.74
C THR A 16 -3.93 4.39 -9.90
N PHE A 17 -3.95 5.40 -10.77
CA PHE A 17 -2.98 5.52 -11.86
C PHE A 17 -1.55 5.71 -11.34
N LEU A 18 -1.36 6.61 -10.38
CA LEU A 18 -0.05 6.84 -9.77
C LEU A 18 0.48 5.56 -9.12
N TRP A 19 -0.38 4.85 -8.41
CA TRP A 19 -0.02 3.61 -7.73
C TRP A 19 0.38 2.51 -8.71
N GLY A 20 -0.37 2.35 -9.81
CA GLY A 20 -0.02 1.40 -10.87
C GLY A 20 1.39 1.65 -11.43
N GLY A 21 1.76 2.90 -11.66
CA GLY A 21 3.09 3.28 -12.13
C GLY A 21 4.22 2.98 -11.12
N THR A 22 3.92 2.94 -9.81
CA THR A 22 4.96 2.67 -8.80
C THR A 22 5.49 1.24 -8.82
N PHE A 23 4.77 0.25 -9.34
CA PHE A 23 5.23 -1.14 -9.39
C PHE A 23 6.52 -1.29 -10.18
N LEU A 24 6.59 -0.71 -11.37
CA LEU A 24 7.80 -0.72 -12.18
C LEU A 24 8.95 0.03 -11.49
N GLY A 25 8.65 1.18 -10.89
CA GLY A 25 9.65 1.96 -10.15
C GLY A 25 10.22 1.19 -8.95
N VAL A 26 9.37 0.50 -8.19
CA VAL A 26 9.81 -0.34 -7.05
C VAL A 26 10.63 -1.52 -7.53
N GLN A 27 10.19 -2.22 -8.59
CA GLN A 27 10.95 -3.33 -9.18
C GLN A 27 12.33 -2.87 -9.66
N THR A 28 12.42 -1.70 -10.28
CA THR A 28 13.70 -1.11 -10.70
C THR A 28 14.57 -0.74 -9.48
N ALA A 29 13.99 -0.17 -8.43
CA ALA A 29 14.70 0.25 -7.22
C ALA A 29 15.32 -0.93 -6.43
N LEU A 30 14.78 -2.14 -6.59
CA LEU A 30 15.33 -3.38 -6.00
C LEU A 30 16.75 -3.72 -6.50
N GLN A 31 17.22 -3.09 -7.57
CA GLN A 31 18.61 -3.23 -8.02
C GLN A 31 19.63 -2.57 -7.06
N TRP A 32 19.19 -1.58 -6.25
CA TRP A 32 20.05 -0.81 -5.35
C TRP A 32 19.73 -1.02 -3.87
N ALA A 33 18.56 -1.55 -3.54
CA ALA A 33 18.16 -1.71 -2.16
C ALA A 33 17.36 -3.01 -1.97
N PRO A 34 17.62 -3.76 -0.89
CA PRO A 34 16.81 -4.93 -0.55
C PRO A 34 15.40 -4.53 -0.11
N PRO A 35 14.41 -5.46 -0.13
CA PRO A 35 12.99 -5.15 -0.03
C PRO A 35 12.60 -4.28 1.17
N PHE A 36 12.95 -4.71 2.38
CA PHE A 36 12.51 -4.00 3.59
C PHE A 36 13.29 -2.70 3.81
N ALA A 37 14.59 -2.65 3.43
CA ALA A 37 15.34 -1.40 3.41
C ALA A 37 14.73 -0.40 2.43
N LEU A 38 14.31 -0.85 1.23
CA LEU A 38 13.64 -0.01 0.23
C LEU A 38 12.32 0.56 0.77
N VAL A 39 11.50 -0.27 1.43
CA VAL A 39 10.27 0.18 2.09
C VAL A 39 10.61 1.18 3.19
N GLY A 40 11.61 0.90 4.03
CA GLY A 40 12.05 1.78 5.11
C GLY A 40 12.47 3.17 4.61
N VAL A 41 13.29 3.23 3.57
CA VAL A 41 13.73 4.50 2.95
C VAL A 41 12.55 5.24 2.33
N ARG A 42 11.74 4.56 1.51
CA ARG A 42 10.59 5.15 0.80
C ARG A 42 9.60 5.79 1.77
N PHE A 43 9.20 5.06 2.80
CA PHE A 43 8.23 5.55 3.79
C PHE A 43 8.87 6.52 4.79
N GLY A 44 10.17 6.40 5.08
CA GLY A 44 10.91 7.37 5.87
C GLY A 44 10.96 8.75 5.21
N ILE A 45 11.30 8.81 3.92
CA ILE A 45 11.26 10.07 3.15
C ILE A 45 9.83 10.61 3.09
N SER A 46 8.81 9.75 2.88
CA SER A 46 7.40 10.16 2.88
C SER A 46 7.00 10.76 4.23
N ALA A 47 7.42 10.16 5.34
CA ALA A 47 7.18 10.67 6.69
C ALA A 47 7.89 12.01 6.94
N LEU A 48 9.11 12.19 6.43
CA LEU A 48 9.82 13.47 6.50
C LEU A 48 9.08 14.57 5.73
N LEU A 49 8.60 14.27 4.51
CA LEU A 49 7.84 15.23 3.71
C LEU A 49 6.54 15.65 4.41
N LEU A 50 5.74 14.70 4.88
CA LEU A 50 4.49 14.98 5.61
C LEU A 50 4.76 15.66 6.95
N GLY A 51 5.81 15.26 7.67
CA GLY A 51 6.25 15.87 8.92
C GLY A 51 6.67 17.33 8.73
N THR A 52 7.39 17.63 7.66
CA THR A 52 7.75 19.01 7.30
C THR A 52 6.50 19.87 7.09
N VAL A 53 5.48 19.34 6.37
CA VAL A 53 4.20 20.06 6.20
C VAL A 53 3.54 20.32 7.54
N LEU A 54 3.51 19.34 8.46
CA LEU A 54 2.91 19.51 9.80
C LEU A 54 3.67 20.53 10.66
N VAL A 55 5.00 20.55 10.59
CA VAL A 55 5.84 21.53 11.31
C VAL A 55 5.56 22.95 10.79
N LEU A 56 5.58 23.13 9.46
CA LEU A 56 5.35 24.43 8.83
C LEU A 56 3.95 24.98 9.10
N ARG A 57 2.96 24.11 9.33
CA ARG A 57 1.59 24.48 9.70
C ARG A 57 1.35 24.61 11.20
N GLY A 58 2.35 24.27 12.03
CA GLY A 58 2.18 24.23 13.49
C GLY A 58 1.19 23.17 13.99
N GLU A 59 0.94 22.13 13.16
CA GLU A 59 -0.06 21.09 13.46
C GLU A 59 0.55 19.85 14.15
N LEU A 60 1.87 19.75 14.22
CA LEU A 60 2.55 18.59 14.81
C LEU A 60 2.21 18.42 16.30
N THR A 61 2.09 19.53 17.03
CA THR A 61 1.73 19.55 18.45
C THR A 61 0.26 19.23 18.73
N GLN A 62 -0.56 19.20 17.69
CA GLN A 62 -2.00 18.90 17.77
C GLN A 62 -2.32 17.43 17.59
N LEU A 63 -1.29 16.56 17.47
CA LEU A 63 -1.47 15.12 17.41
C LEU A 63 -2.22 14.62 18.66
N ASN A 64 -3.25 13.85 18.42
CA ASN A 64 -4.05 13.26 19.48
C ASN A 64 -3.83 11.73 19.55
N ARG A 65 -4.24 11.14 20.69
CA ARG A 65 -4.09 9.71 20.93
C ARG A 65 -4.83 8.86 19.90
N GLN A 66 -5.96 9.32 19.41
CA GLN A 66 -6.75 8.59 18.39
C GLN A 66 -5.97 8.51 17.07
N GLU A 67 -5.35 9.60 16.62
CA GLU A 67 -4.54 9.63 15.40
C GLU A 67 -3.30 8.74 15.51
N LEU A 68 -2.66 8.71 16.69
CA LEU A 68 -1.52 7.82 16.95
C LEU A 68 -1.94 6.34 16.89
N LEU A 69 -3.03 5.96 17.53
CA LEU A 69 -3.53 4.59 17.53
C LEU A 69 -4.03 4.18 16.13
N ALA A 70 -4.83 5.03 15.49
CA ALA A 70 -5.34 4.76 14.15
C ALA A 70 -4.20 4.63 13.13
N GLY A 71 -3.29 5.60 13.10
CA GLY A 71 -2.13 5.59 12.20
C GLY A 71 -1.19 4.41 12.48
N GLY A 72 -1.00 4.04 13.74
CA GLY A 72 -0.22 2.86 14.12
C GLY A 72 -0.85 1.55 13.59
N VAL A 73 -2.14 1.33 13.87
CA VAL A 73 -2.86 0.12 13.42
C VAL A 73 -2.90 0.03 11.89
N ILE A 74 -3.26 1.12 11.23
CA ILE A 74 -3.29 1.17 9.76
C ILE A 74 -1.87 0.98 9.21
N GLY A 75 -0.89 1.65 9.81
CA GLY A 75 0.52 1.55 9.42
C GLY A 75 1.09 0.13 9.49
N VAL A 76 0.64 -0.71 10.43
CA VAL A 76 1.01 -2.14 10.47
C VAL A 76 0.53 -2.87 9.22
N TRP A 77 -0.72 -2.66 8.80
CA TRP A 77 -1.26 -3.30 7.59
C TRP A 77 -0.57 -2.79 6.32
N VAL A 78 -0.31 -1.48 6.27
CA VAL A 78 0.46 -0.85 5.16
C VAL A 78 1.87 -1.43 5.10
N TYR A 79 2.55 -1.58 6.25
CA TYR A 79 3.86 -2.20 6.35
C TYR A 79 3.86 -3.64 5.83
N LEU A 80 2.92 -4.46 6.27
CA LEU A 80 2.78 -5.84 5.79
C LEU A 80 2.48 -5.86 4.28
N GLY A 81 1.57 -5.01 3.81
CA GLY A 81 1.23 -4.90 2.40
C GLY A 81 2.46 -4.57 1.54
N PHE A 82 3.12 -3.45 1.79
CA PHE A 82 4.27 -3.03 0.99
C PHE A 82 5.51 -3.89 1.20
N GLY A 83 5.75 -4.40 2.40
CA GLY A 83 6.85 -5.32 2.68
C GLY A 83 6.72 -6.60 1.87
N LEU A 84 5.57 -7.28 1.97
CA LEU A 84 5.29 -8.52 1.23
C LEU A 84 5.25 -8.29 -0.28
N GLN A 85 4.68 -7.17 -0.76
CA GLN A 85 4.67 -6.81 -2.17
C GLN A 85 6.08 -6.63 -2.71
N THR A 86 6.91 -5.85 -1.99
CA THR A 86 8.27 -5.55 -2.43
C THR A 86 9.16 -6.80 -2.41
N ALA A 87 9.01 -7.66 -1.39
CA ALA A 87 9.65 -8.96 -1.35
C ALA A 87 9.16 -9.88 -2.49
N GLY A 88 7.86 -9.87 -2.80
CA GLY A 88 7.28 -10.61 -3.92
C GLY A 88 7.85 -10.19 -5.28
N LEU A 89 8.08 -8.89 -5.47
CA LEU A 89 8.64 -8.33 -6.72
C LEU A 89 10.07 -8.79 -7.04
N GLN A 90 10.78 -9.40 -6.09
CA GLN A 90 12.06 -10.06 -6.39
C GLN A 90 11.88 -11.37 -7.19
N HIS A 91 10.69 -11.95 -7.19
CA HIS A 91 10.42 -13.28 -7.73
C HIS A 91 9.45 -13.29 -8.90
N ILE A 92 8.68 -12.20 -9.07
CA ILE A 92 7.67 -12.06 -10.14
C ILE A 92 7.76 -10.70 -10.80
N GLU A 93 7.26 -10.61 -12.03
CA GLU A 93 7.20 -9.35 -12.78
C GLU A 93 6.21 -8.35 -12.17
N SER A 94 6.48 -7.05 -12.36
CA SER A 94 5.65 -5.96 -11.85
C SER A 94 4.20 -6.03 -12.34
N SER A 95 3.97 -6.44 -13.58
CA SER A 95 2.63 -6.65 -14.16
C SER A 95 1.86 -7.72 -13.39
N LYS A 96 2.46 -8.88 -13.16
CA LYS A 96 1.85 -9.99 -12.42
C LYS A 96 1.59 -9.58 -10.96
N SER A 97 2.55 -8.91 -10.31
CA SER A 97 2.41 -8.40 -8.95
C SER A 97 1.26 -7.40 -8.84
N ALA A 98 1.11 -6.47 -9.81
CA ALA A 98 0.02 -5.50 -9.82
C ALA A 98 -1.36 -6.19 -9.89
N PHE A 99 -1.51 -7.23 -10.73
CA PHE A 99 -2.77 -7.97 -10.84
C PHE A 99 -3.09 -8.79 -9.58
N LEU A 100 -2.09 -9.50 -9.04
CA LEU A 100 -2.30 -10.25 -7.80
C LEU A 100 -2.61 -9.32 -6.62
N THR A 101 -1.96 -8.15 -6.56
CA THR A 101 -2.28 -7.13 -5.55
C THR A 101 -3.73 -6.65 -5.70
N ALA A 102 -4.24 -6.46 -6.93
CA ALA A 102 -5.62 -6.00 -7.15
C ALA A 102 -6.68 -6.94 -6.57
N LEU A 103 -6.32 -8.17 -6.20
CA LEU A 103 -7.20 -9.06 -5.43
C LEU A 103 -7.62 -8.48 -4.08
N TYR A 104 -6.96 -7.41 -3.57
CA TYR A 104 -7.46 -6.73 -2.38
C TYR A 104 -8.89 -6.21 -2.56
N VAL A 105 -9.27 -5.80 -3.78
CA VAL A 105 -10.61 -5.25 -4.06
C VAL A 105 -11.72 -6.26 -3.72
N PRO A 106 -11.72 -7.50 -4.26
CA PRO A 106 -12.71 -8.50 -3.87
C PRO A 106 -12.51 -9.04 -2.43
N LEU A 107 -11.31 -8.92 -1.85
CA LEU A 107 -11.07 -9.33 -0.47
C LEU A 107 -11.69 -8.37 0.55
N VAL A 108 -11.81 -7.06 0.25
CA VAL A 108 -12.43 -6.07 1.17
C VAL A 108 -13.83 -6.49 1.64
N PRO A 109 -14.80 -6.85 0.78
CA PRO A 109 -16.11 -7.31 1.25
C PRO A 109 -16.05 -8.61 2.06
N LEU A 110 -15.09 -9.50 1.81
CA LEU A 110 -14.89 -10.73 2.60
C LEU A 110 -14.34 -10.42 3.99
N VAL A 111 -13.37 -9.50 4.09
CA VAL A 111 -12.84 -9.00 5.37
C VAL A 111 -13.95 -8.29 6.16
N LEU A 112 -14.76 -7.46 5.52
CA LEU A 112 -15.91 -6.81 6.14
C LEU A 112 -16.95 -7.80 6.63
N TRP A 113 -17.20 -8.86 5.87
CA TRP A 113 -18.09 -9.95 6.31
C TRP A 113 -17.55 -10.67 7.54
N ALA A 114 -16.25 -11.02 7.55
CA ALA A 114 -15.63 -11.65 8.70
C ALA A 114 -15.68 -10.75 9.95
N TRP A 115 -15.51 -9.43 9.76
CA TRP A 115 -15.53 -8.44 10.86
C TRP A 115 -16.93 -8.15 11.37
N LYS A 116 -17.88 -7.82 10.46
CA LYS A 116 -19.24 -7.35 10.81
C LYS A 116 -20.32 -8.44 10.74
N ARG A 117 -19.97 -9.64 10.28
CA ARG A 117 -20.88 -10.78 10.04
C ARG A 117 -22.04 -10.45 9.08
N HIS A 118 -21.87 -9.44 8.22
CA HIS A 118 -22.86 -9.11 7.19
C HIS A 118 -22.44 -9.75 5.86
N TRP A 119 -23.30 -10.63 5.32
CA TRP A 119 -23.05 -11.32 4.06
C TRP A 119 -22.80 -10.34 2.92
N PRO A 120 -21.78 -10.59 2.05
CA PRO A 120 -21.55 -9.81 0.86
C PRO A 120 -22.78 -9.79 -0.05
N THR A 121 -23.03 -8.66 -0.70
CA THR A 121 -24.11 -8.55 -1.68
C THR A 121 -23.85 -9.44 -2.90
N ARG A 122 -24.91 -9.74 -3.68
CA ARG A 122 -24.77 -10.52 -4.93
C ARG A 122 -23.78 -9.86 -5.90
N MET A 123 -23.77 -8.50 -5.93
CA MET A 123 -22.80 -7.74 -6.72
C MET A 123 -21.36 -7.91 -6.23
N ALA A 124 -21.12 -8.00 -4.92
CA ALA A 124 -19.80 -8.29 -4.38
C ALA A 124 -19.31 -9.69 -4.81
N TRP A 125 -20.17 -10.70 -4.78
CA TRP A 125 -19.84 -12.04 -5.27
C TRP A 125 -19.51 -12.05 -6.77
N LEU A 126 -20.28 -11.31 -7.58
CA LEU A 126 -19.98 -11.16 -9.00
C LEU A 126 -18.63 -10.47 -9.23
N ALA A 127 -18.33 -9.41 -8.48
CA ALA A 127 -17.05 -8.71 -8.54
C ALA A 127 -15.87 -9.63 -8.16
N ILE A 128 -16.03 -10.46 -7.11
CA ILE A 128 -15.04 -11.47 -6.71
C ILE A 128 -14.81 -12.46 -7.84
N ALA A 129 -15.88 -13.02 -8.44
CA ALA A 129 -15.76 -13.97 -9.53
C ALA A 129 -15.06 -13.36 -10.75
N MET A 130 -15.44 -12.13 -11.13
CA MET A 130 -14.80 -11.42 -12.25
C MET A 130 -13.32 -11.11 -11.98
N ALA A 131 -12.97 -10.72 -10.75
CA ALA A 131 -11.58 -10.47 -10.39
C ALA A 131 -10.73 -11.75 -10.44
N VAL A 132 -11.25 -12.87 -9.94
CA VAL A 132 -10.59 -14.18 -10.02
C VAL A 132 -10.43 -14.62 -11.48
N LEU A 133 -11.47 -14.49 -12.29
CA LEU A 133 -11.41 -14.81 -13.73
C LEU A 133 -10.43 -13.91 -14.48
N GLY A 134 -10.44 -12.60 -14.18
CA GLY A 134 -9.50 -11.65 -14.76
C GLY A 134 -8.04 -11.97 -14.40
N THR A 135 -7.78 -12.27 -13.12
CA THR A 135 -6.45 -12.71 -12.68
C THR A 135 -6.04 -14.01 -13.37
N TYR A 136 -6.95 -14.97 -13.48
CA TYR A 136 -6.71 -16.22 -14.21
C TYR A 136 -6.38 -15.99 -15.69
N ALA A 137 -7.15 -15.15 -16.37
CA ALA A 137 -6.94 -14.83 -17.79
C ALA A 137 -5.59 -14.14 -18.05
N LEU A 138 -5.12 -13.31 -17.11
CA LEU A 138 -3.87 -12.54 -17.22
C LEU A 138 -2.63 -13.32 -16.79
N THR A 139 -2.73 -14.15 -15.76
CA THR A 139 -1.61 -15.00 -15.32
C THR A 139 -1.43 -16.21 -16.23
N GLY A 140 -2.47 -16.57 -17.00
CA GLY A 140 -2.48 -17.66 -17.98
C GLY A 140 -2.49 -19.06 -17.35
N ALA A 141 -2.91 -20.04 -18.13
CA ALA A 141 -2.86 -21.46 -17.73
C ALA A 141 -1.41 -21.94 -17.47
N GLN A 142 -0.42 -21.30 -18.08
CA GLN A 142 0.99 -21.65 -17.90
C GLN A 142 1.48 -21.42 -16.45
N SER A 143 1.02 -20.39 -15.76
CA SER A 143 1.42 -20.16 -14.35
C SER A 143 0.80 -21.18 -13.41
N LEU A 144 -0.37 -21.72 -13.73
CA LEU A 144 -0.98 -22.83 -12.97
C LEU A 144 -0.25 -24.16 -13.23
N LEU A 145 0.29 -24.36 -14.43
CA LEU A 145 1.05 -25.56 -14.80
C LEU A 145 2.48 -25.53 -14.25
N GLN A 146 3.08 -24.34 -14.10
CA GLN A 146 4.42 -24.17 -13.52
C GLN A 146 4.43 -24.12 -11.98
N GLY A 147 3.25 -24.10 -11.35
CA GLY A 147 3.09 -23.96 -9.91
C GLY A 147 3.22 -22.50 -9.41
N TRP A 148 2.69 -22.26 -8.23
CA TRP A 148 2.83 -20.98 -7.54
C TRP A 148 4.25 -20.84 -6.98
N ASN A 149 4.89 -19.71 -7.24
CA ASN A 149 6.18 -19.39 -6.65
C ASN A 149 6.01 -18.57 -5.36
N VAL A 150 7.11 -18.37 -4.63
CA VAL A 150 7.12 -17.60 -3.39
C VAL A 150 6.62 -16.17 -3.61
N GLY A 151 6.95 -15.54 -4.73
CA GLY A 151 6.51 -14.18 -5.07
C GLY A 151 4.99 -14.07 -5.25
N ASP A 152 4.35 -15.10 -5.81
CA ASP A 152 2.90 -15.16 -5.94
C ASP A 152 2.23 -15.20 -4.55
N LEU A 153 2.72 -16.08 -3.67
CA LEU A 153 2.19 -16.23 -2.31
C LEU A 153 2.36 -14.95 -1.49
N LEU A 154 3.55 -14.32 -1.56
CA LEU A 154 3.81 -13.05 -0.89
C LEU A 154 2.89 -11.95 -1.40
N THR A 155 2.63 -11.89 -2.70
CA THR A 155 1.76 -10.87 -3.29
C THR A 155 0.28 -11.10 -2.95
N VAL A 156 -0.17 -12.35 -2.86
CA VAL A 156 -1.55 -12.65 -2.39
C VAL A 156 -1.70 -12.30 -0.90
N ALA A 157 -0.69 -12.60 -0.07
CA ALA A 157 -0.70 -12.18 1.34
C ALA A 157 -0.68 -10.64 1.47
N CYS A 158 0.06 -9.94 0.59
CA CYS A 158 0.00 -8.49 0.46
C CYS A 158 -1.43 -7.99 0.14
N ALA A 159 -2.13 -8.63 -0.80
CA ALA A 159 -3.50 -8.24 -1.13
C ALA A 159 -4.44 -8.37 0.08
N LEU A 160 -4.28 -9.39 0.92
CA LEU A 160 -5.02 -9.50 2.17
C LEU A 160 -4.68 -8.37 3.15
N ALA A 161 -3.39 -8.03 3.29
CA ALA A 161 -2.96 -6.91 4.13
C ALA A 161 -3.56 -5.57 3.68
N PHE A 162 -3.59 -5.30 2.37
CA PHE A 162 -4.24 -4.09 1.84
C PHE A 162 -5.77 -4.10 2.01
N ALA A 163 -6.42 -5.26 1.92
CA ALA A 163 -7.85 -5.36 2.24
C ALA A 163 -8.13 -5.00 3.72
N LEU A 164 -7.27 -5.46 4.63
CA LEU A 164 -7.33 -5.12 6.05
C LEU A 164 -6.99 -3.64 6.30
N GLU A 165 -6.03 -3.07 5.58
CA GLU A 165 -5.75 -1.62 5.59
C GLU A 165 -7.01 -0.82 5.27
N ILE A 166 -7.67 -1.11 4.14
CA ILE A 166 -8.86 -0.37 3.69
C ILE A 166 -9.98 -0.45 4.74
N VAL A 167 -10.23 -1.64 5.29
CA VAL A 167 -11.27 -1.84 6.32
C VAL A 167 -10.93 -1.08 7.60
N THR A 168 -9.68 -1.14 8.05
CA THR A 168 -9.22 -0.43 9.26
C THR A 168 -9.17 1.08 9.04
N LEU A 169 -8.74 1.54 7.87
CA LEU A 169 -8.77 2.94 7.48
C LEU A 169 -10.20 3.49 7.56
N GLY A 170 -11.17 2.84 6.92
CA GLY A 170 -12.58 3.25 6.94
C GLY A 170 -13.23 3.22 8.33
N HIS A 171 -12.65 2.47 9.29
CA HIS A 171 -13.15 2.40 10.66
C HIS A 171 -12.48 3.42 11.59
N PHE A 172 -11.16 3.52 11.56
CA PHE A 172 -10.36 4.29 12.52
C PHE A 172 -10.04 5.73 12.07
N SER A 173 -10.15 6.06 10.77
CA SER A 173 -9.85 7.41 10.26
C SER A 173 -10.89 8.47 10.63
N LYS A 174 -12.07 8.05 11.09
CA LYS A 174 -13.18 8.97 11.41
C LYS A 174 -12.78 9.95 12.51
N GLY A 175 -12.83 11.25 12.18
CA GLY A 175 -12.44 12.30 13.10
C GLY A 175 -10.94 12.58 13.20
N CYS A 176 -10.10 11.84 12.44
CA CYS A 176 -8.68 12.11 12.35
C CYS A 176 -8.37 13.16 11.29
N HIS A 177 -7.36 13.99 11.54
CA HIS A 177 -6.86 14.91 10.53
C HIS A 177 -6.05 14.17 9.46
N PRO A 178 -6.37 14.28 8.15
CA PRO A 178 -5.78 13.44 7.11
C PRO A 178 -4.25 13.46 7.04
N VAL A 179 -3.63 14.65 7.17
CA VAL A 179 -2.17 14.79 7.10
C VAL A 179 -1.49 14.15 8.31
N ARG A 180 -2.05 14.36 9.53
CA ARG A 180 -1.50 13.77 10.75
C ARG A 180 -1.62 12.24 10.74
N LEU A 181 -2.77 11.73 10.29
CA LEU A 181 -2.98 10.29 10.14
C LEU A 181 -1.99 9.70 9.12
N ALA A 182 -1.85 10.30 7.93
CA ALA A 182 -0.91 9.86 6.90
C ALA A 182 0.54 9.91 7.39
N TRP A 183 0.90 10.92 8.20
CA TRP A 183 2.23 11.02 8.78
C TRP A 183 2.51 9.88 9.77
N VAL A 184 1.61 9.62 10.71
CA VAL A 184 1.77 8.55 11.71
C VAL A 184 1.89 7.19 11.02
N LEU A 185 1.01 6.89 10.05
CA LEU A 185 1.08 5.60 9.35
C LEU A 185 2.37 5.43 8.55
N THR A 186 2.86 6.47 7.84
CA THR A 186 4.11 6.38 7.08
C THR A 186 5.32 6.23 8.00
N LEU A 187 5.32 6.93 9.14
CA LEU A 187 6.33 6.76 10.17
C LEU A 187 6.33 5.36 10.75
N THR A 188 5.15 4.78 11.04
CA THR A 188 4.99 3.40 11.53
C THR A 188 5.56 2.40 10.55
N VAL A 189 5.26 2.54 9.24
CA VAL A 189 5.81 1.66 8.20
C VAL A 189 7.34 1.69 8.20
N SER A 190 7.93 2.88 8.18
CA SER A 190 9.39 3.02 8.19
C SER A 190 10.01 2.45 9.48
N ALA A 191 9.40 2.71 10.64
CA ALA A 191 9.85 2.22 11.93
C ALA A 191 9.80 0.68 12.06
N LEU A 192 8.90 0.01 11.35
CA LEU A 192 8.82 -1.45 11.32
C LEU A 192 9.73 -2.06 10.23
N ALA A 193 9.88 -1.39 9.10
CA ALA A 193 10.64 -1.89 7.97
C ALA A 193 12.15 -1.99 8.29
N TRP A 194 12.72 -1.00 8.95
CA TRP A 194 14.14 -1.00 9.30
C TRP A 194 14.55 -2.16 10.23
N PRO A 195 13.90 -2.39 11.38
CA PRO A 195 14.21 -3.56 12.21
C PRO A 195 14.03 -4.89 11.47
N THR A 196 13.06 -4.99 10.59
CA THR A 196 12.84 -6.19 9.76
C THR A 196 13.99 -6.41 8.79
N SER A 197 14.43 -5.35 8.10
CA SER A 197 15.60 -5.40 7.21
C SER A 197 16.84 -5.90 7.95
N TRP A 198 17.09 -5.38 9.15
CA TRP A 198 18.22 -5.82 9.99
C TRP A 198 18.06 -7.27 10.48
N ALA A 199 16.86 -7.66 10.91
CA ALA A 199 16.58 -9.01 11.39
C ALA A 199 16.73 -10.08 10.29
N LEU A 200 16.41 -9.72 9.04
CA LEU A 200 16.59 -10.59 7.88
C LEU A 200 18.02 -10.57 7.32
N GLY A 201 18.90 -9.75 7.88
CA GLY A 201 20.29 -9.62 7.40
C GLY A 201 20.37 -9.05 5.99
N GLU A 202 19.42 -8.19 5.59
CA GLU A 202 19.43 -7.53 4.30
C GLU A 202 20.71 -6.68 4.14
N GLY A 203 21.26 -6.67 2.91
CA GLY A 203 22.45 -5.89 2.59
C GLY A 203 22.24 -4.36 2.66
N SER A 204 23.32 -3.62 2.49
CA SER A 204 23.25 -2.15 2.49
C SER A 204 22.59 -1.59 1.24
N VAL A 205 21.94 -0.44 1.40
CA VAL A 205 21.41 0.36 0.29
C VAL A 205 22.56 0.98 -0.49
N GLN A 206 22.55 0.83 -1.81
CA GLN A 206 23.51 1.46 -2.70
C GLN A 206 22.99 2.84 -3.12
N TRP A 207 23.65 3.89 -2.62
CA TRP A 207 23.23 5.27 -2.84
C TRP A 207 23.82 5.83 -4.13
N GLU A 208 23.21 5.47 -5.27
CA GLU A 208 23.52 6.07 -6.58
C GLU A 208 22.54 7.21 -6.88
N TRP A 209 22.96 8.18 -7.69
CA TRP A 209 22.11 9.31 -8.06
C TRP A 209 20.78 8.88 -8.71
N THR A 210 20.84 7.86 -9.56
CA THR A 210 19.64 7.28 -10.18
C THR A 210 18.65 6.74 -9.14
N PHE A 211 19.16 6.02 -8.13
CA PHE A 211 18.35 5.52 -7.03
C PHE A 211 17.77 6.66 -6.19
N VAL A 212 18.57 7.70 -5.88
CA VAL A 212 18.12 8.85 -5.09
C VAL A 212 16.95 9.57 -5.76
N TRP A 213 17.01 9.83 -7.06
CA TRP A 213 15.90 10.43 -7.79
C TRP A 213 14.68 9.53 -7.85
N LEU A 214 14.88 8.25 -8.13
CA LEU A 214 13.80 7.27 -8.20
C LEU A 214 13.09 7.13 -6.86
N ILE A 215 13.84 6.94 -5.76
CA ILE A 215 13.25 6.74 -4.43
C ILE A 215 12.56 8.01 -3.91
N THR A 216 13.11 9.20 -4.21
CA THR A 216 12.48 10.47 -3.86
C THR A 216 11.15 10.67 -4.60
N GLY A 217 11.10 10.32 -5.89
CA GLY A 217 9.86 10.31 -6.67
C GLY A 217 8.83 9.35 -6.11
N LEU A 218 9.23 8.10 -5.84
CA LEU A 218 8.36 7.08 -5.24
C LEU A 218 7.86 7.50 -3.85
N ALA A 219 8.71 8.10 -3.04
CA ALA A 219 8.34 8.59 -1.71
C ALA A 219 7.36 9.77 -1.77
N SER A 220 7.55 10.69 -2.72
CA SER A 220 6.63 11.82 -2.94
C SER A 220 5.26 11.35 -3.39
N ILE A 221 5.20 10.39 -4.32
CA ILE A 221 3.95 9.73 -4.71
C ILE A 221 3.31 9.04 -3.51
N THR A 222 4.07 8.32 -2.70
CA THR A 222 3.58 7.63 -1.51
C THR A 222 2.99 8.62 -0.50
N ALA A 223 3.68 9.72 -0.20
CA ALA A 223 3.19 10.75 0.72
C ALA A 223 1.86 11.34 0.21
N PHE A 224 1.78 11.67 -1.08
CA PHE A 224 0.55 12.19 -1.69
C PHE A 224 -0.59 11.17 -1.65
N VAL A 225 -0.33 9.91 -2.02
CA VAL A 225 -1.33 8.84 -2.04
C VAL A 225 -1.89 8.58 -0.65
N GLN A 226 -1.03 8.46 0.36
CA GLN A 226 -1.48 8.20 1.73
C GLN A 226 -2.27 9.38 2.32
N PHE A 227 -1.86 10.61 2.00
CA PHE A 227 -2.67 11.79 2.32
C PHE A 227 -4.03 11.75 1.62
N ALA A 228 -4.04 11.52 0.30
CA ALA A 228 -5.26 11.52 -0.50
C ALA A 228 -6.26 10.43 -0.08
N MET A 229 -5.77 9.22 0.23
CA MET A 229 -6.60 8.13 0.76
C MET A 229 -7.19 8.49 2.13
N SER A 230 -6.39 9.06 3.02
CA SER A 230 -6.86 9.51 4.34
C SER A 230 -7.88 10.65 4.24
N TRP A 231 -7.73 11.54 3.24
CA TRP A 231 -8.63 12.66 3.01
C TRP A 231 -9.96 12.21 2.36
N ALA A 232 -9.94 11.18 1.53
CA ALA A 232 -11.12 10.72 0.79
C ALA A 232 -12.09 9.89 1.66
N GLN A 233 -11.63 9.36 2.81
CA GLN A 233 -12.46 8.62 3.78
C GLN A 233 -13.27 9.56 4.66
#